data_3ef40af7844aff0e493a612222d2ad85
#
_entry.id   3ef40af7844aff0e493a612222d2ad85
#
_cell.length_a   1.000
_cell.length_b   1.000
_cell.length_c   1.000
_cell.angle_alpha   90.00
_cell.angle_beta   90.00
_cell.angle_gamma   90.00
#
_symmetry.space_group_name_H-M   'P 1'
#
loop_
_entity.id
_entity.type
_entity.pdbx_description
1 polymer ?
#
loop_
_entity_poly.entity_id
_entity_poly.type
_entity_poly.pdbx_seq_one_letter_code
_entity_poly.pdbx_strand_id
1 'polypeptide(L)'
;MRPRSPLADRSAGMTVYDADEMALWRAFKAGDEAAFARMYQRYSRILYGYGFRVTSDAALIEDSIQDLFIELWRTRANLSDTTSIKFYLFRSLRRRISRTLNTDPLRSEATELPESAEWLSAPSAEALLLEQQGHADRLEGLQRAVASLSRRQREVIALRFYHNHDYKEICDIMSLNYQSVCNLVYRALDTLRQRVVLD
;
A
#
# COMPACT_ATOMS: atom_id res chain seq x y z
N MET A 1 31.72 -5.05 18.04
CA MET A 1 30.89 -6.27 17.77
C MET A 1 29.58 -5.81 17.15
N ARG A 2 29.42 -5.94 15.82
CA ARG A 2 28.25 -5.45 15.09
C ARG A 2 27.17 -6.54 15.10
N PRO A 3 25.89 -6.26 15.40
CA PRO A 3 24.85 -7.26 15.28
C PRO A 3 24.57 -7.56 13.80
N ARG A 4 24.64 -8.82 13.44
CA ARG A 4 24.27 -9.34 12.12
C ARG A 4 22.76 -9.23 11.95
N SER A 5 22.31 -8.53 10.90
CA SER A 5 20.93 -8.54 10.45
C SER A 5 20.55 -9.93 9.95
N PRO A 6 19.39 -10.46 10.32
CA PRO A 6 18.84 -11.64 9.68
C PRO A 6 18.18 -11.21 8.36
N LEU A 7 18.97 -11.22 7.28
CA LEU A 7 18.45 -11.22 5.90
C LEU A 7 17.90 -12.62 5.66
N ALA A 8 16.61 -12.82 5.91
CA ALA A 8 15.91 -14.01 5.44
C ALA A 8 15.82 -13.94 3.91
N ASP A 9 16.62 -14.75 3.28
CA ASP A 9 16.59 -15.06 1.86
C ASP A 9 15.24 -15.69 1.49
N ARG A 10 14.43 -14.99 0.71
CA ARG A 10 13.17 -15.47 0.14
C ARG A 10 13.36 -16.15 -1.22
N SER A 11 14.51 -16.75 -1.47
CA SER A 11 14.77 -17.52 -2.70
C SER A 11 14.29 -18.96 -2.68
N ALA A 12 13.55 -19.39 -1.64
CA ALA A 12 13.08 -20.76 -1.54
C ALA A 12 11.58 -20.82 -1.27
N GLY A 13 10.79 -21.07 -2.32
CA GLY A 13 9.41 -21.54 -2.24
C GLY A 13 8.38 -20.57 -2.81
N MET A 14 8.10 -20.70 -4.11
CA MET A 14 6.89 -20.16 -4.73
C MET A 14 5.69 -20.69 -3.95
N THR A 15 4.98 -19.84 -3.22
CA THR A 15 3.80 -20.23 -2.46
C THR A 15 2.65 -20.54 -3.42
N VAL A 16 1.64 -21.30 -2.97
CA VAL A 16 0.43 -21.57 -3.75
C VAL A 16 -0.21 -20.26 -4.23
N TYR A 17 -0.13 -19.20 -3.43
CA TYR A 17 -0.62 -17.85 -3.77
C TYR A 17 0.15 -17.21 -4.93
N ASP A 18 1.47 -17.40 -5.00
CA ASP A 18 2.30 -16.85 -6.09
C ASP A 18 1.99 -17.54 -7.41
N ALA A 19 1.76 -18.85 -7.40
CA ALA A 19 1.36 -19.62 -8.57
C ALA A 19 -0.01 -19.17 -9.10
N ASP A 20 -0.97 -18.89 -8.22
CA ASP A 20 -2.31 -18.42 -8.56
C ASP A 20 -2.27 -16.99 -9.13
N GLU A 21 -1.45 -16.10 -8.58
CA GLU A 21 -1.23 -14.75 -9.13
C GLU A 21 -0.60 -14.79 -10.53
N MET A 22 0.38 -15.63 -10.74
CA MET A 22 1.02 -15.78 -12.05
C MET A 22 0.05 -16.35 -13.09
N ALA A 23 -0.78 -17.33 -12.72
CA ALA A 23 -1.81 -17.87 -13.60
C ALA A 23 -2.85 -16.82 -13.96
N LEU A 24 -3.30 -16.04 -12.98
CA LEU A 24 -4.23 -14.92 -13.18
C LEU A 24 -3.66 -13.86 -14.13
N TRP A 25 -2.38 -13.50 -13.95
CA TRP A 25 -1.70 -12.54 -14.83
C TRP A 25 -1.58 -13.04 -16.28
N ARG A 26 -1.24 -14.31 -16.47
CA ARG A 26 -1.15 -14.90 -17.81
C ARG A 26 -2.51 -14.94 -18.51
N ALA A 27 -3.56 -15.35 -17.80
CA ALA A 27 -4.93 -15.36 -18.35
C ALA A 27 -5.36 -13.93 -18.74
N PHE A 28 -5.11 -12.94 -17.89
CA PHE A 28 -5.37 -11.55 -18.20
C PHE A 28 -4.61 -11.06 -19.45
N LYS A 29 -3.30 -11.36 -19.57
CA LYS A 29 -2.50 -11.02 -20.76
C LYS A 29 -3.06 -11.67 -22.04
N ALA A 30 -3.59 -12.86 -21.94
CA ALA A 30 -4.25 -13.56 -23.05
C ALA A 30 -5.63 -12.98 -23.43
N GLY A 31 -6.14 -12.00 -22.67
CA GLY A 31 -7.41 -11.32 -22.96
C GLY A 31 -8.61 -11.93 -22.26
N ASP A 32 -8.42 -12.75 -21.22
CA ASP A 32 -9.51 -13.30 -20.41
C ASP A 32 -10.17 -12.18 -19.57
N GLU A 33 -11.40 -11.84 -19.92
CA GLU A 33 -12.20 -10.81 -19.23
C GLU A 33 -12.54 -11.22 -17.79
N ALA A 34 -12.73 -12.50 -17.53
CA ALA A 34 -13.01 -12.97 -16.17
C ALA A 34 -11.76 -12.84 -15.28
N ALA A 35 -10.56 -13.04 -15.82
CA ALA A 35 -9.31 -12.78 -15.11
C ALA A 35 -9.14 -11.29 -14.81
N PHE A 36 -9.48 -10.41 -15.77
CA PHE A 36 -9.47 -8.97 -15.56
C PHE A 36 -10.47 -8.53 -14.49
N ALA A 37 -11.70 -9.03 -14.53
CA ALA A 37 -12.72 -8.73 -13.53
C ALA A 37 -12.28 -9.16 -12.11
N ARG A 38 -11.68 -10.36 -11.99
CA ARG A 38 -11.11 -10.83 -10.71
C ARG A 38 -9.98 -9.93 -10.19
N MET A 39 -9.09 -9.46 -11.07
CA MET A 39 -8.05 -8.50 -10.69
C MET A 39 -8.64 -7.19 -10.19
N TYR A 40 -9.64 -6.64 -10.90
CA TYR A 40 -10.33 -5.42 -10.50
C TYR A 40 -10.98 -5.57 -9.13
N GLN A 41 -11.79 -6.61 -8.93
CA GLN A 41 -12.49 -6.89 -7.68
C GLN A 41 -11.51 -7.06 -6.50
N ARG A 42 -10.40 -7.76 -6.72
CA ARG A 42 -9.39 -8.05 -5.68
C ARG A 42 -8.60 -6.81 -5.27
N TYR A 43 -8.26 -5.94 -6.22
CA TYR A 43 -7.27 -4.89 -5.97
C TYR A 43 -7.86 -3.48 -5.89
N SER A 44 -9.01 -3.17 -6.49
CA SER A 44 -9.56 -1.81 -6.55
C SER A 44 -9.73 -1.17 -5.17
N ARG A 45 -10.33 -1.89 -4.22
CA ARG A 45 -10.52 -1.41 -2.83
C ARG A 45 -9.19 -1.20 -2.10
N ILE A 46 -8.24 -2.11 -2.30
CA ILE A 46 -6.91 -2.03 -1.68
C ILE A 46 -6.15 -0.81 -2.22
N LEU A 47 -6.21 -0.60 -3.53
CA LEU A 47 -5.59 0.54 -4.21
C LEU A 47 -6.23 1.87 -3.79
N TYR A 48 -7.55 1.90 -3.61
CA TYR A 48 -8.27 3.06 -3.12
C TYR A 48 -7.77 3.46 -1.72
N GLY A 49 -7.74 2.51 -0.79
CA GLY A 49 -7.19 2.73 0.55
C GLY A 49 -5.71 3.16 0.55
N TYR A 50 -4.90 2.63 -0.36
CA TYR A 50 -3.53 3.07 -0.54
C TYR A 50 -3.45 4.49 -1.12
N GLY A 51 -4.31 4.85 -2.06
CA GLY A 51 -4.37 6.19 -2.67
C GLY A 51 -4.44 7.30 -1.63
N PHE A 52 -5.21 7.11 -0.55
CA PHE A 52 -5.28 8.05 0.58
C PHE A 52 -3.97 8.21 1.38
N ARG A 53 -2.97 7.35 1.18
CA ARG A 53 -1.61 7.59 1.73
C ARG A 53 -0.81 8.56 0.86
N VAL A 54 -1.19 8.67 -0.43
CA VAL A 54 -0.48 9.48 -1.42
C VAL A 54 -1.14 10.85 -1.62
N THR A 55 -2.48 10.94 -1.53
CA THR A 55 -3.24 12.19 -1.68
C THR A 55 -4.54 12.11 -0.88
N SER A 56 -5.11 13.26 -0.51
CA SER A 56 -6.46 13.36 0.07
C SER A 56 -7.56 13.59 -0.96
N ASP A 57 -7.20 13.80 -2.22
CA ASP A 57 -8.14 14.01 -3.33
C ASP A 57 -8.74 12.67 -3.76
N ALA A 58 -9.95 12.37 -3.26
CA ALA A 58 -10.68 11.14 -3.57
C ALA A 58 -10.98 11.00 -5.07
N ALA A 59 -11.34 12.09 -5.74
CA ALA A 59 -11.62 12.08 -7.17
C ALA A 59 -10.36 11.72 -7.97
N LEU A 60 -9.21 12.29 -7.62
CA LEU A 60 -7.94 11.94 -8.24
C LEU A 60 -7.58 10.46 -8.03
N ILE A 61 -7.89 9.90 -6.85
CA ILE A 61 -7.63 8.48 -6.57
C ILE A 61 -8.51 7.60 -7.47
N GLU A 62 -9.81 7.89 -7.55
CA GLU A 62 -10.77 7.14 -8.35
C GLU A 62 -10.42 7.20 -9.83
N ASP A 63 -10.19 8.39 -10.38
CA ASP A 63 -9.77 8.59 -11.76
C ASP A 63 -8.46 7.84 -12.07
N SER A 64 -7.49 7.92 -11.14
CA SER A 64 -6.20 7.24 -11.30
C SER A 64 -6.34 5.71 -11.32
N ILE A 65 -7.26 5.14 -10.54
CA ILE A 65 -7.53 3.70 -10.52
C ILE A 65 -8.25 3.29 -11.81
N GLN A 66 -9.28 4.02 -12.23
CA GLN A 66 -10.02 3.73 -13.46
C GLN A 66 -9.07 3.74 -14.66
N ASP A 67 -8.31 4.80 -14.81
CA ASP A 67 -7.33 4.96 -15.87
C ASP A 67 -6.26 3.86 -15.85
N LEU A 68 -5.79 3.47 -14.64
CA LEU A 68 -4.84 2.38 -14.48
C LEU A 68 -5.39 1.08 -15.08
N PHE A 69 -6.62 0.71 -14.75
CA PHE A 69 -7.22 -0.52 -15.25
C PHE A 69 -7.59 -0.44 -16.74
N ILE A 70 -8.01 0.73 -17.24
CA ILE A 70 -8.25 0.94 -18.69
C ILE A 70 -6.93 0.76 -19.46
N GLU A 71 -5.84 1.38 -19.00
CA GLU A 71 -4.55 1.26 -19.66
C GLU A 71 -4.01 -0.16 -19.60
N LEU A 72 -4.15 -0.83 -18.45
CA LEU A 72 -3.80 -2.24 -18.28
C LEU A 72 -4.49 -3.11 -19.35
N TRP A 73 -5.80 -2.94 -19.51
CA TRP A 73 -6.55 -3.70 -20.51
C TRP A 73 -6.10 -3.42 -21.93
N ARG A 74 -5.85 -2.14 -22.26
CA ARG A 74 -5.38 -1.74 -23.60
C ARG A 74 -4.02 -2.31 -23.95
N THR A 75 -3.12 -2.34 -22.96
CA THR A 75 -1.70 -2.70 -23.16
C THR A 75 -1.37 -4.14 -22.79
N ARG A 76 -2.37 -4.94 -22.36
CA ARG A 76 -2.19 -6.26 -21.75
C ARG A 76 -1.27 -7.22 -22.51
N ALA A 77 -1.36 -7.24 -23.84
CA ALA A 77 -0.55 -8.12 -24.67
C ALA A 77 0.95 -7.77 -24.66
N ASN A 78 1.27 -6.49 -24.39
CA ASN A 78 2.65 -5.97 -24.41
C ASN A 78 3.26 -5.90 -22.99
N LEU A 79 2.52 -6.29 -21.95
CA LEU A 79 3.03 -6.26 -20.59
C LEU A 79 4.04 -7.37 -20.37
N SER A 80 5.11 -7.06 -19.66
CA SER A 80 6.05 -8.07 -19.17
C SER A 80 5.39 -8.98 -18.14
N ASP A 81 5.96 -10.16 -17.96
CA ASP A 81 5.53 -11.02 -16.85
C ASP A 81 5.91 -10.37 -15.52
N THR A 82 5.05 -10.56 -14.54
CA THR A 82 5.28 -10.07 -13.18
C THR A 82 5.18 -11.20 -12.18
N THR A 83 6.00 -11.15 -11.16
CA THR A 83 5.94 -12.06 -10.00
C THR A 83 4.94 -11.59 -8.96
N SER A 84 4.49 -10.31 -9.03
CA SER A 84 3.51 -9.75 -8.11
C SER A 84 2.63 -8.72 -8.82
N ILE A 85 1.36 -9.08 -9.04
CA ILE A 85 0.34 -8.17 -9.57
C ILE A 85 0.18 -6.97 -8.62
N LYS A 86 0.16 -7.25 -7.34
CA LYS A 86 0.03 -6.24 -6.29
C LYS A 86 1.11 -5.18 -6.39
N PHE A 87 2.38 -5.58 -6.43
CA PHE A 87 3.51 -4.65 -6.58
C PHE A 87 3.37 -3.79 -7.83
N TYR A 88 3.07 -4.42 -8.98
CA TYR A 88 2.87 -3.71 -10.25
C TYR A 88 1.80 -2.62 -10.14
N LEU A 89 0.64 -2.96 -9.57
CA LEU A 89 -0.49 -2.04 -9.43
C LEU A 89 -0.17 -0.87 -8.49
N PHE A 90 0.44 -1.14 -7.33
CA PHE A 90 0.82 -0.10 -6.37
C PHE A 90 1.82 0.90 -6.98
N ARG A 91 2.86 0.39 -7.63
CA ARG A 91 3.85 1.22 -8.31
C ARG A 91 3.22 2.08 -9.41
N SER A 92 2.35 1.49 -10.21
CA SER A 92 1.68 2.17 -11.32
C SER A 92 0.72 3.25 -10.83
N LEU A 93 -0.11 2.96 -9.82
CA LEU A 93 -1.03 3.93 -9.21
C LEU A 93 -0.26 5.11 -8.61
N ARG A 94 0.75 4.84 -7.77
CA ARG A 94 1.54 5.88 -7.14
C ARG A 94 2.20 6.80 -8.16
N ARG A 95 2.77 6.21 -9.23
CA ARG A 95 3.40 6.99 -10.30
C ARG A 95 2.39 7.89 -11.01
N ARG A 96 1.16 7.41 -11.25
CA ARG A 96 0.08 8.15 -11.88
C ARG A 96 -0.36 9.33 -11.01
N ILE A 97 -0.71 9.08 -9.75
CA ILE A 97 -1.09 10.13 -8.79
C ILE A 97 0.03 11.17 -8.67
N SER A 98 1.29 10.74 -8.49
CA SER A 98 2.42 11.67 -8.35
C SER A 98 2.65 12.51 -9.59
N ARG A 99 2.42 11.98 -10.79
CA ARG A 99 2.53 12.74 -12.05
C ARG A 99 1.49 13.84 -12.07
N THR A 100 0.23 13.55 -11.77
CA THR A 100 -0.85 14.53 -11.75
C THR A 100 -0.61 15.62 -10.71
N LEU A 101 -0.20 15.27 -9.49
CA LEU A 101 0.14 16.25 -8.45
C LEU A 101 1.32 17.16 -8.82
N ASN A 102 2.29 16.65 -9.59
CA ASN A 102 3.41 17.46 -10.04
C ASN A 102 3.05 18.39 -11.21
N THR A 103 2.04 18.04 -12.00
CA THR A 103 1.58 18.84 -13.14
C THR A 103 0.49 19.85 -12.77
N ASP A 104 -0.20 19.64 -11.66
CA ASP A 104 -1.26 20.51 -11.14
C ASP A 104 -0.96 20.89 -9.66
N PRO A 105 -0.22 21.98 -9.42
CA PRO A 105 0.12 22.43 -8.06
C PRO A 105 -1.09 22.76 -7.18
N LEU A 106 -2.22 23.19 -7.77
CA LEU A 106 -3.44 23.52 -7.01
C LEU A 106 -4.04 22.28 -6.33
N ARG A 107 -3.89 21.10 -6.92
CA ARG A 107 -4.29 19.82 -6.31
C ARG A 107 -3.33 19.33 -5.21
N SER A 108 -2.11 19.85 -5.19
CA SER A 108 -1.11 19.48 -4.17
C SER A 108 -1.41 20.10 -2.80
N GLU A 109 -2.15 21.22 -2.76
CA GLU A 109 -2.47 21.97 -1.53
C GLU A 109 -3.73 21.45 -0.81
N ALA A 110 -4.56 20.64 -1.45
CA ALA A 110 -5.73 20.00 -0.84
C ALA A 110 -5.29 18.91 0.16
N THR A 111 -4.77 19.33 1.32
CA THR A 111 -3.99 18.44 2.21
C THR A 111 -4.65 18.22 3.57
N GLU A 112 -5.96 18.32 3.69
CA GLU A 112 -6.65 17.84 4.88
C GLU A 112 -7.14 16.41 4.65
N LEU A 113 -6.56 15.48 5.44
CA LEU A 113 -6.98 14.08 5.43
C LEU A 113 -8.37 13.98 6.05
N PRO A 114 -9.27 13.14 5.48
CA PRO A 114 -10.47 12.79 6.23
C PRO A 114 -10.05 12.13 7.55
N GLU A 115 -10.63 12.62 8.63
CA GLU A 115 -10.39 12.19 10.01
C GLU A 115 -10.80 10.73 10.28
N SER A 116 -11.51 10.12 9.33
CA SER A 116 -11.99 8.75 9.45
C SER A 116 -10.87 7.73 9.24
N ALA A 117 -10.40 7.19 10.35
CA ALA A 117 -9.46 6.06 10.40
C ALA A 117 -10.13 4.70 10.04
N GLU A 118 -11.15 4.72 9.18
CA GLU A 118 -11.88 3.50 8.75
C GLU A 118 -10.99 2.42 8.11
N TRP A 119 -9.81 2.80 7.63
CA TRP A 119 -8.88 1.85 7.03
C TRP A 119 -8.11 0.98 8.05
N LEU A 120 -8.09 1.38 9.34
CA LEU A 120 -7.63 0.51 10.44
C LEU A 120 -8.71 -0.51 10.83
N SER A 121 -9.94 -0.33 10.37
CA SER A 121 -11.11 -1.10 10.75
C SER A 121 -11.45 -2.20 9.76
N ALA A 122 -10.47 -2.89 9.16
CA ALA A 122 -10.72 -4.16 8.48
C ALA A 122 -10.04 -5.33 9.19
N PRO A 123 -10.36 -5.63 10.47
CA PRO A 123 -10.27 -6.96 11.02
C PRO A 123 -11.54 -7.72 10.62
N SER A 124 -11.42 -9.01 10.32
CA SER A 124 -12.58 -9.88 10.15
C SER A 124 -13.51 -9.76 11.36
N ALA A 125 -14.82 -9.77 11.12
CA ALA A 125 -15.86 -9.58 12.13
C ALA A 125 -15.82 -10.54 13.35
N GLU A 126 -14.99 -11.55 13.34
CA GLU A 126 -14.86 -12.56 14.40
C GLU A 126 -13.87 -12.21 15.52
N ALA A 127 -12.95 -11.25 15.31
CA ALA A 127 -12.00 -10.83 16.34
C ALA A 127 -12.59 -9.81 17.34
N LEU A 128 -13.82 -9.34 17.13
CA LEU A 128 -14.42 -8.21 17.84
C LEU A 128 -15.25 -8.59 19.08
N LEU A 129 -15.33 -9.85 19.46
CA LEU A 129 -16.25 -10.27 20.54
C LEU A 129 -15.61 -10.58 21.91
N LEU A 130 -14.32 -10.49 22.06
CA LEU A 130 -13.69 -11.05 23.27
C LEU A 130 -12.78 -10.16 24.13
N GLU A 131 -12.73 -8.82 23.99
CA GLU A 131 -12.04 -7.98 25.02
C GLU A 131 -12.39 -6.49 24.86
N GLN A 132 -13.55 -6.07 25.35
CA GLN A 132 -14.21 -4.82 24.94
C GLN A 132 -13.75 -3.50 25.61
N GLN A 133 -12.88 -3.44 26.58
CA GLN A 133 -12.51 -2.15 27.20
C GLN A 133 -11.03 -1.78 27.09
N GLY A 134 -10.11 -2.69 27.27
CA GLY A 134 -8.67 -2.39 27.16
C GLY A 134 -8.14 -2.31 25.72
N HIS A 135 -8.89 -2.82 24.73
CA HIS A 135 -8.53 -2.75 23.31
C HIS A 135 -8.94 -1.43 22.64
N ALA A 136 -10.07 -0.83 23.08
CA ALA A 136 -10.55 0.42 22.52
C ALA A 136 -9.53 1.57 22.77
N ASP A 137 -9.06 1.70 24.01
CA ASP A 137 -8.11 2.75 24.39
C ASP A 137 -6.76 2.57 23.68
N ARG A 138 -6.29 1.33 23.57
CA ARG A 138 -5.06 1.03 22.81
C ARG A 138 -5.19 1.28 21.31
N LEU A 139 -6.36 0.98 20.74
CA LEU A 139 -6.64 1.25 19.33
C LEU A 139 -6.70 2.76 19.07
N GLU A 140 -7.32 3.50 19.97
CA GLU A 140 -7.41 4.96 19.88
C GLU A 140 -6.03 5.62 20.05
N GLY A 141 -5.21 5.16 21.00
CA GLY A 141 -3.82 5.58 21.15
C GLY A 141 -2.97 5.30 19.90
N LEU A 142 -3.12 4.10 19.32
CA LEU A 142 -2.44 3.74 18.07
C LEU A 142 -2.93 4.60 16.89
N GLN A 143 -4.24 4.88 16.79
CA GLN A 143 -4.78 5.74 15.75
C GLN A 143 -4.22 7.16 15.85
N ARG A 144 -4.19 7.74 17.05
CA ARG A 144 -3.59 9.06 17.33
C ARG A 144 -2.09 9.07 16.98
N ALA A 145 -1.36 8.02 17.35
CA ALA A 145 0.06 7.88 17.01
C ALA A 145 0.29 7.81 15.49
N VAL A 146 -0.50 7.04 14.76
CA VAL A 146 -0.43 6.95 13.29
C VAL A 146 -0.84 8.26 12.63
N ALA A 147 -1.84 8.96 13.16
CA ALA A 147 -2.24 10.29 12.66
C ALA A 147 -1.11 11.33 12.78
N SER A 148 -0.24 11.20 13.81
CA SER A 148 0.91 12.09 14.01
C SER A 148 2.06 11.87 13.03
N LEU A 149 2.08 10.77 12.30
CA LEU A 149 3.10 10.50 11.28
C LEU A 149 2.95 11.45 10.08
N SER A 150 4.07 11.86 9.49
CA SER A 150 4.04 12.55 8.20
C SER A 150 3.45 11.65 7.11
N ARG A 151 2.94 12.23 6.01
CA ARG A 151 2.39 11.49 4.87
C ARG A 151 3.35 10.38 4.38
N ARG A 152 4.63 10.70 4.18
CA ARG A 152 5.62 9.71 3.72
C ARG A 152 5.90 8.61 4.75
N GLN A 153 5.83 8.93 6.04
CA GLN A 153 5.97 7.93 7.10
C GLN A 153 4.75 7.00 7.12
N ARG A 154 3.54 7.53 6.99
CA ARG A 154 2.33 6.70 6.89
C ARG A 154 2.36 5.80 5.66
N GLU A 155 2.78 6.34 4.51
CA GLU A 155 2.91 5.57 3.27
C GLU A 155 3.87 4.39 3.43
N VAL A 156 5.08 4.62 3.95
CA VAL A 156 6.08 3.55 4.10
C VAL A 156 5.66 2.48 5.12
N ILE A 157 5.02 2.87 6.22
CA ILE A 157 4.48 1.93 7.22
C ILE A 157 3.36 1.08 6.62
N ALA A 158 2.43 1.70 5.88
CA ALA A 158 1.36 0.97 5.20
C ALA A 158 1.93 -0.04 4.18
N LEU A 159 2.88 0.37 3.34
CA LEU A 159 3.52 -0.52 2.38
C LEU A 159 4.24 -1.68 3.05
N ARG A 160 4.99 -1.42 4.12
CA ARG A 160 5.79 -2.44 4.79
C ARG A 160 4.97 -3.42 5.61
N PHE A 161 4.08 -2.91 6.48
CA PHE A 161 3.43 -3.72 7.51
C PHE A 161 2.01 -4.14 7.16
N TYR A 162 1.27 -3.30 6.44
CA TYR A 162 -0.09 -3.63 6.03
C TYR A 162 -0.15 -4.34 4.67
N HIS A 163 0.64 -3.84 3.72
CA HIS A 163 0.69 -4.42 2.36
C HIS A 163 1.81 -5.44 2.17
N ASN A 164 2.68 -5.64 3.17
CA ASN A 164 3.75 -6.66 3.18
C ASN A 164 4.71 -6.57 1.99
N HIS A 165 5.01 -5.35 1.52
CA HIS A 165 6.04 -5.12 0.51
C HIS A 165 7.45 -5.21 1.13
N ASP A 166 8.40 -5.74 0.38
CA ASP A 166 9.80 -5.70 0.80
C ASP A 166 10.43 -4.31 0.58
N TYR A 167 11.63 -4.09 1.11
CA TYR A 167 12.31 -2.79 1.01
C TYR A 167 12.64 -2.40 -0.43
N LYS A 168 12.93 -3.36 -1.32
CA LYS A 168 13.22 -3.09 -2.73
C LYS A 168 11.97 -2.65 -3.47
N GLU A 169 10.86 -3.36 -3.25
CA GLU A 169 9.55 -2.98 -3.79
C GLU A 169 9.13 -1.59 -3.32
N ILE A 170 9.34 -1.27 -2.03
CA ILE A 170 9.03 0.05 -1.47
C ILE A 170 9.90 1.15 -2.12
N CYS A 171 11.20 0.88 -2.36
CA CYS A 171 12.06 1.80 -3.10
C CYS A 171 11.49 2.13 -4.48
N ASP A 172 11.05 1.12 -5.20
CA ASP A 172 10.48 1.26 -6.54
C ASP A 172 9.10 1.94 -6.53
N ILE A 173 8.24 1.59 -5.58
CA ILE A 173 6.90 2.20 -5.41
C ILE A 173 7.06 3.68 -5.08
N MET A 174 7.86 4.02 -4.06
CA MET A 174 8.02 5.39 -3.57
C MET A 174 9.02 6.21 -4.38
N SER A 175 9.75 5.60 -5.33
CA SER A 175 10.84 6.21 -6.10
C SER A 175 11.91 6.82 -5.18
N LEU A 176 12.33 6.05 -4.18
CA LEU A 176 13.35 6.43 -3.20
C LEU A 176 14.51 5.44 -3.22
N ASN A 177 15.69 5.89 -2.79
CA ASN A 177 16.80 4.98 -2.56
C ASN A 177 16.61 4.17 -1.26
N TYR A 178 17.33 3.06 -1.15
CA TYR A 178 17.21 2.12 -0.03
C TYR A 178 17.44 2.77 1.33
N GLN A 179 18.47 3.62 1.45
CA GLN A 179 18.78 4.32 2.69
C GLN A 179 17.66 5.27 3.12
N SER A 180 17.03 5.95 2.18
CA SER A 180 15.90 6.84 2.45
C SER A 180 14.68 6.07 2.96
N VAL A 181 14.39 4.90 2.38
CA VAL A 181 13.31 4.02 2.85
C VAL A 181 13.60 3.51 4.26
N CYS A 182 14.81 3.02 4.52
CA CYS A 182 15.21 2.58 5.88
C CYS A 182 15.07 3.71 6.91
N ASN A 183 15.52 4.91 6.58
CA ASN A 183 15.41 6.07 7.46
C ASN A 183 13.95 6.47 7.72
N LEU A 184 13.08 6.41 6.69
CA LEU A 184 11.66 6.67 6.86
C LEU A 184 11.00 5.66 7.79
N VAL A 185 11.27 4.36 7.59
CA VAL A 185 10.75 3.30 8.46
C VAL A 185 11.23 3.49 9.89
N TYR A 186 12.54 3.72 10.08
CA TYR A 186 13.09 3.93 11.40
C TYR A 186 12.44 5.11 12.14
N ARG A 187 12.36 6.28 11.48
CA ARG A 187 11.76 7.48 12.08
C ARG A 187 10.26 7.30 12.35
N ALA A 188 9.55 6.61 11.48
CA ALA A 188 8.14 6.33 11.70
C ALA A 188 7.93 5.42 12.93
N LEU A 189 8.71 4.35 13.05
CA LEU A 189 8.63 3.43 14.21
C LEU A 189 9.07 4.13 15.51
N ASP A 190 10.07 4.98 15.46
CA ASP A 190 10.50 5.77 16.62
C ASP A 190 9.39 6.72 17.09
N THR A 191 8.75 7.44 16.15
CA THR A 191 7.59 8.32 16.46
C THR A 191 6.44 7.52 17.08
N LEU A 192 6.10 6.35 16.50
CA LEU A 192 5.03 5.49 17.03
C LEU A 192 5.37 5.00 18.44
N ARG A 193 6.62 4.56 18.67
CA ARG A 193 7.07 4.09 19.98
C ARG A 193 6.97 5.18 21.04
N GLN A 194 7.40 6.40 20.74
CA GLN A 194 7.33 7.51 21.68
C GLN A 194 5.91 7.89 22.06
N ARG A 195 4.95 7.76 21.13
CA ARG A 195 3.55 8.11 21.35
C ARG A 195 2.74 7.02 22.05
N VAL A 196 3.03 5.75 21.76
CA VAL A 196 2.34 4.61 22.40
C VAL A 196 2.82 4.36 23.83
N VAL A 197 4.04 4.75 24.19
CA VAL A 197 4.59 4.60 25.55
C VAL A 197 4.17 5.73 26.50
N LEU A 198 3.65 6.85 25.98
CA LEU A 198 3.24 8.02 26.76
C LEU A 198 1.73 8.02 27.16
N ASP A 199 0.97 7.03 26.70
CA ASP A 199 -0.42 6.74 27.09
C ASP A 199 -0.48 5.41 27.88
#